data_7078da8100c9247be44f3e3c5f03d116
#
_entry.id   7078da8100c9247be44f3e3c5f03d116
#
_cell.length_a   1.000
_cell.length_b   1.000
_cell.length_c   1.000
_cell.angle_alpha   90.00
_cell.angle_beta   90.00
_cell.angle_gamma   90.00
#
_symmetry.space_group_name_H-M   'P 1'
#
loop_
_entity.id
_entity.type
_entity.pdbx_description
1 polymer ?
#
loop_
_entity_poly.entity_id
_entity_poly.type
_entity_poly.pdbx_seq_one_letter_code
_entity_poly.pdbx_strand_id
1 'polypeptide(L)'
;MLIGFAGCANDTNQTHEETSSSNYGQVTTQSSEITASGSLEAQEPAQTSQESGEVIINEQVLVDENGIKITATGFDEGGIFGPGIKLLIENNTDTDLTVQARNASVNGYMIDTSISAEVVAGKKANDTIDFMESDLETCGITTLADFEFSFHIFSTDDWQEYLDTPIVQVKNASVDSYNYEYDDTGTLLYEGEGIRIISKGMAEEGSFLGPNLKLFIENLSQQGITVQARDVSVNGFMVDTSLSAEVLPNKRANTELTLIESDLEENGIAAVNEIELSFHIFESESWNDIIDTEKITITF
;
A
#
# COMPACT_ATOMS: atom_id res chain seq x y z
N MET A 1 23.52 -6.60 -47.85
CA MET A 1 24.52 -5.56 -47.99
C MET A 1 25.09 -5.30 -46.58
N LEU A 2 26.24 -5.92 -46.31
CA LEU A 2 26.99 -5.75 -45.05
C LEU A 2 27.69 -4.38 -45.08
N ILE A 3 27.73 -3.69 -43.97
CA ILE A 3 28.86 -2.84 -43.57
C ILE A 3 28.92 -2.83 -42.05
N GLY A 4 29.95 -3.42 -41.50
CA GLY A 4 30.44 -3.25 -40.14
C GLY A 4 31.60 -2.25 -40.11
N PHE A 5 31.85 -1.72 -38.89
CA PHE A 5 33.18 -1.20 -38.42
C PHE A 5 33.04 -1.14 -36.87
N ALA A 6 33.76 -1.95 -36.05
CA ALA A 6 35.13 -1.77 -35.54
C ALA A 6 35.32 -0.39 -34.89
N GLY A 7 35.42 -0.20 -33.60
CA GLY A 7 36.33 -0.65 -32.57
C GLY A 7 37.44 0.38 -32.32
N CYS A 8 37.52 0.92 -31.09
CA CYS A 8 38.84 1.29 -30.50
C CYS A 8 38.65 1.53 -28.99
N ALA A 9 39.36 0.71 -28.23
CA ALA A 9 39.69 0.93 -26.83
C ALA A 9 40.81 1.96 -26.70
N ASN A 10 40.86 2.68 -25.58
CA ASN A 10 42.11 3.10 -25.00
C ASN A 10 42.03 3.27 -23.49
N ASP A 11 42.84 2.47 -22.80
CA ASP A 11 43.25 2.59 -21.41
C ASP A 11 44.02 3.90 -21.17
N THR A 12 43.85 4.47 -19.98
CA THR A 12 45.01 4.96 -19.21
C THR A 12 44.68 5.07 -17.73
N ASN A 13 45.41 4.30 -17.00
CA ASN A 13 45.66 4.23 -15.57
C ASN A 13 46.39 5.49 -15.07
N GLN A 14 45.99 6.08 -13.93
CA GLN A 14 46.96 6.70 -13.01
C GLN A 14 46.43 6.72 -11.57
N THR A 15 47.16 6.01 -10.76
CA THR A 15 47.25 6.01 -9.30
C THR A 15 47.85 7.31 -8.77
N HIS A 16 47.32 7.85 -7.66
CA HIS A 16 48.13 8.56 -6.66
C HIS A 16 47.56 8.30 -5.27
N GLU A 17 48.31 7.57 -4.46
CA GLU A 17 48.34 7.62 -3.02
C GLU A 17 49.04 8.93 -2.57
N GLU A 18 48.54 9.54 -1.48
CA GLU A 18 49.44 9.97 -0.40
C GLU A 18 48.66 10.34 0.88
N THR A 19 49.22 9.82 1.92
CA THR A 19 48.99 9.87 3.35
C THR A 19 49.34 11.20 4.02
N SER A 20 48.66 11.54 5.13
CA SER A 20 49.23 11.92 6.46
C SER A 20 48.15 12.49 7.37
N SER A 21 47.85 11.90 8.45
CA SER A 21 48.36 11.80 9.83
C SER A 21 48.20 13.10 10.63
N SER A 22 47.44 12.87 11.76
CA SER A 22 47.55 13.39 13.12
C SER A 22 47.30 14.88 13.43
N ASN A 23 46.41 15.19 14.37
CA ASN A 23 46.87 15.46 15.74
C ASN A 23 45.74 15.63 16.77
N TYR A 24 46.05 15.13 17.94
CA TYR A 24 45.37 15.21 19.21
C TYR A 24 45.18 16.64 19.73
N GLY A 25 44.10 16.87 20.49
CA GLY A 25 43.92 18.03 21.33
C GLY A 25 42.87 17.78 22.41
N GLN A 26 43.25 17.09 23.49
CA GLN A 26 42.49 17.10 24.72
C GLN A 26 42.68 18.43 25.45
N VAL A 27 41.59 19.03 25.95
CA VAL A 27 41.66 19.94 27.11
C VAL A 27 40.54 19.60 28.08
N THR A 28 40.96 19.31 29.29
CA THR A 28 40.17 18.99 30.51
C THR A 28 39.75 20.23 31.27
N THR A 29 38.58 20.06 31.95
CA THR A 29 38.15 20.59 33.26
C THR A 29 37.87 22.08 33.44
N GLN A 30 36.70 22.45 33.93
CA GLN A 30 36.39 22.58 35.36
C GLN A 30 34.92 22.95 35.62
N SER A 31 34.45 22.41 36.73
CA SER A 31 33.14 22.63 37.35
C SER A 31 32.92 24.05 37.85
N SER A 32 31.66 24.50 37.83
CA SER A 32 31.12 25.30 38.93
C SER A 32 29.59 25.12 39.02
N GLU A 33 29.16 24.62 40.16
CA GLU A 33 27.76 24.59 40.61
C GLU A 33 27.21 26.00 40.79
N ILE A 34 25.98 26.24 40.38
CA ILE A 34 25.06 27.16 41.05
C ILE A 34 23.64 26.62 40.98
N THR A 35 23.01 26.61 42.12
CA THR A 35 21.73 26.09 42.55
C THR A 35 20.49 26.80 42.00
N ALA A 36 19.47 26.00 41.77
CA ALA A 36 18.02 26.19 42.04
C ALA A 36 17.24 27.33 41.40
N SER A 37 16.25 27.00 40.61
CA SER A 37 14.83 27.28 40.92
C SER A 37 13.91 26.73 39.83
N GLY A 38 12.93 25.98 40.25
CA GLY A 38 11.64 25.58 39.73
C GLY A 38 11.27 25.95 38.27
N SER A 39 11.08 24.95 37.46
CA SER A 39 10.21 25.06 36.30
C SER A 39 9.30 23.84 36.20
N LEU A 40 8.04 24.15 35.99
CA LEU A 40 6.93 23.24 35.76
C LEU A 40 7.29 22.22 34.65
N GLU A 41 7.32 20.95 35.02
CA GLU A 41 7.31 19.87 34.03
C GLU A 41 6.01 19.91 33.26
N ALA A 42 6.09 20.21 31.99
CA ALA A 42 5.08 19.85 31.03
C ALA A 42 5.21 18.33 30.82
N GLN A 43 4.25 17.57 31.31
CA GLN A 43 4.12 16.16 30.97
C GLN A 43 3.82 16.07 29.46
N GLU A 44 4.79 15.59 28.70
CA GLU A 44 4.52 15.01 27.38
C GLU A 44 3.53 13.86 27.57
N PRO A 45 2.52 13.72 26.67
CA PRO A 45 1.68 12.55 26.67
C PRO A 45 2.57 11.33 26.41
N ALA A 46 2.55 10.39 27.33
CA ALA A 46 3.21 9.11 27.18
C ALA A 46 2.66 8.44 25.89
N GLN A 47 3.45 8.44 24.84
CA GLN A 47 3.27 7.51 23.75
C GLN A 47 3.47 6.11 24.34
N THR A 48 2.37 5.41 24.53
CA THR A 48 2.40 3.97 24.79
C THR A 48 2.85 3.32 23.49
N SER A 49 4.14 3.09 23.34
CA SER A 49 4.65 2.14 22.37
C SER A 49 4.08 0.77 22.74
N GLN A 50 3.01 0.36 22.07
CA GLN A 50 2.66 -1.06 22.05
C GLN A 50 3.82 -1.76 21.33
N GLU A 51 4.57 -2.58 22.07
CA GLU A 51 5.48 -3.54 21.47
C GLU A 51 4.68 -4.33 20.46
N SER A 52 5.08 -4.33 19.20
CA SER A 52 4.53 -5.21 18.18
C SER A 52 4.77 -6.64 18.64
N GLY A 53 3.72 -7.28 19.15
CA GLY A 53 3.78 -8.67 19.59
C GLY A 53 4.12 -9.58 18.40
N GLU A 54 4.83 -10.69 18.68
CA GLU A 54 5.10 -11.74 17.67
C GLU A 54 3.81 -12.12 16.94
N VAL A 55 3.83 -12.13 15.59
CA VAL A 55 2.69 -12.56 14.77
C VAL A 55 2.71 -14.08 14.66
N ILE A 56 1.67 -14.73 15.15
CA ILE A 56 1.51 -16.19 15.11
C ILE A 56 0.38 -16.57 14.17
N ILE A 57 0.72 -17.18 13.04
CA ILE A 57 -0.23 -17.76 12.12
C ILE A 57 -0.24 -19.28 12.31
N ASN A 58 -1.38 -19.81 12.74
CA ASN A 58 -1.59 -21.24 12.84
C ASN A 58 -1.74 -21.86 11.45
N GLU A 59 -1.25 -23.08 11.27
CA GLU A 59 -1.46 -23.83 10.03
C GLU A 59 -2.96 -23.95 9.73
N GLN A 60 -3.37 -23.51 8.54
CA GLN A 60 -4.77 -23.46 8.09
C GLN A 60 -4.86 -23.74 6.61
N VAL A 61 -5.73 -24.69 6.22
CA VAL A 61 -6.09 -24.89 4.80
C VAL A 61 -6.99 -23.75 4.36
N LEU A 62 -6.56 -23.00 3.36
CA LEU A 62 -7.27 -21.85 2.77
C LEU A 62 -8.10 -22.26 1.56
N VAL A 63 -7.57 -23.15 0.72
CA VAL A 63 -8.20 -23.68 -0.49
C VAL A 63 -7.98 -25.19 -0.55
N ASP A 64 -8.99 -25.95 -0.90
CA ASP A 64 -8.90 -27.40 -1.19
C ASP A 64 -10.02 -27.77 -2.16
N GLU A 65 -9.85 -27.37 -3.43
CA GLU A 65 -10.83 -27.61 -4.49
C GLU A 65 -10.17 -27.67 -5.87
N ASN A 66 -10.85 -28.29 -6.82
CA ASN A 66 -10.41 -28.43 -8.22
C ASN A 66 -8.97 -28.94 -8.39
N GLY A 67 -8.48 -29.77 -7.44
CA GLY A 67 -7.12 -30.30 -7.46
C GLY A 67 -6.06 -29.32 -6.94
N ILE A 68 -6.46 -28.14 -6.49
CA ILE A 68 -5.58 -27.16 -5.84
C ILE A 68 -5.76 -27.23 -4.33
N LYS A 69 -4.64 -27.24 -3.61
CA LYS A 69 -4.66 -27.05 -2.16
C LYS A 69 -3.65 -25.98 -1.77
N ILE A 70 -4.12 -24.97 -1.02
CA ILE A 70 -3.30 -23.88 -0.49
C ILE A 70 -3.44 -23.88 1.03
N THR A 71 -2.31 -23.93 1.72
CA THR A 71 -2.24 -23.96 3.18
C THR A 71 -1.39 -22.80 3.68
N ALA A 72 -1.93 -21.96 4.57
CA ALA A 72 -1.11 -21.04 5.35
C ALA A 72 -0.27 -21.85 6.35
N THR A 73 1.04 -21.63 6.36
CA THR A 73 1.98 -22.45 7.16
C THR A 73 2.69 -21.65 8.25
N GLY A 74 2.57 -20.33 8.24
CA GLY A 74 3.21 -19.43 9.21
C GLY A 74 3.27 -18.00 8.71
N PHE A 75 4.11 -17.22 9.35
CA PHE A 75 4.31 -15.81 9.07
C PHE A 75 5.77 -15.52 8.71
N ASP A 76 5.98 -14.51 7.87
CA ASP A 76 7.28 -13.88 7.59
C ASP A 76 7.25 -12.46 8.11
N GLU A 77 8.20 -12.10 9.00
CA GLU A 77 8.24 -10.79 9.64
C GLU A 77 8.70 -9.67 8.70
N GLY A 78 9.36 -9.99 7.59
CA GLY A 78 9.78 -8.99 6.63
C GLY A 78 10.44 -9.58 5.38
N GLY A 79 9.71 -9.56 4.28
CA GLY A 79 10.21 -9.77 2.92
C GLY A 79 10.71 -8.46 2.28
N ILE A 80 10.93 -8.49 0.96
CA ILE A 80 11.36 -7.30 0.20
C ILE A 80 10.25 -6.23 0.17
N PHE A 81 8.97 -6.66 0.21
CA PHE A 81 7.82 -5.79 0.07
C PHE A 81 7.11 -5.51 1.40
N GLY A 82 7.39 -6.29 2.44
CA GLY A 82 6.77 -6.17 3.75
C GLY A 82 6.57 -7.52 4.44
N PRO A 83 5.82 -7.56 5.54
CA PRO A 83 5.48 -8.79 6.25
C PRO A 83 4.52 -9.65 5.44
N GLY A 84 4.52 -10.98 5.66
CA GLY A 84 3.73 -11.85 4.81
C GLY A 84 3.27 -13.16 5.44
N ILE A 85 2.29 -13.81 4.79
CA ILE A 85 1.78 -15.13 5.14
C ILE A 85 2.47 -16.17 4.27
N LYS A 86 3.17 -17.12 4.92
CA LYS A 86 3.81 -18.26 4.24
C LYS A 86 2.77 -19.27 3.79
N LEU A 87 2.90 -19.71 2.55
CA LEU A 87 2.00 -20.66 1.91
C LEU A 87 2.73 -21.94 1.48
N LEU A 88 2.02 -23.07 1.57
CA LEU A 88 2.29 -24.26 0.81
C LEU A 88 1.20 -24.39 -0.25
N ILE A 89 1.58 -24.37 -1.53
CA ILE A 89 0.69 -24.51 -2.68
C ILE A 89 0.92 -25.88 -3.30
N GLU A 90 -0.14 -26.68 -3.41
CA GLU A 90 -0.11 -28.03 -4.00
C GLU A 90 -0.98 -28.03 -5.25
N ASN A 91 -0.36 -28.20 -6.40
CA ASN A 91 -1.04 -28.36 -7.68
C ASN A 91 -1.15 -29.87 -8.03
N ASN A 92 -2.30 -30.44 -7.83
CA ASN A 92 -2.58 -31.85 -8.15
C ASN A 92 -3.30 -32.02 -9.50
N THR A 93 -3.28 -30.97 -10.34
CA THR A 93 -3.86 -30.97 -11.69
C THR A 93 -2.84 -31.42 -12.73
N ASP A 94 -3.24 -31.46 -13.99
CA ASP A 94 -2.39 -31.74 -15.15
C ASP A 94 -1.97 -30.46 -15.91
N THR A 95 -2.26 -29.28 -15.35
CA THR A 95 -2.00 -27.97 -15.93
C THR A 95 -1.02 -27.18 -15.06
N ASP A 96 -0.06 -26.49 -15.66
CA ASP A 96 0.82 -25.56 -14.96
C ASP A 96 0.04 -24.30 -14.59
N LEU A 97 0.07 -23.92 -13.32
CA LEU A 97 -0.76 -22.87 -12.77
C LEU A 97 0.06 -21.76 -12.13
N THR A 98 -0.44 -20.54 -12.26
CA THR A 98 0.04 -19.35 -11.53
C THR A 98 -1.01 -18.93 -10.50
N VAL A 99 -0.56 -18.68 -9.27
CA VAL A 99 -1.39 -18.26 -8.14
C VAL A 99 -1.05 -16.83 -7.77
N GLN A 100 -2.04 -15.96 -7.73
CA GLN A 100 -1.95 -14.58 -7.27
C GLN A 100 -2.95 -14.33 -6.14
N ALA A 101 -2.62 -13.42 -5.21
CA ALA A 101 -3.60 -12.91 -4.25
C ALA A 101 -4.27 -11.65 -4.81
N ARG A 102 -5.54 -11.49 -4.48
CA ARG A 102 -6.37 -10.31 -4.81
C ARG A 102 -7.26 -9.96 -3.62
N ASN A 103 -7.89 -8.79 -3.70
CA ASN A 103 -8.90 -8.40 -2.72
C ASN A 103 -8.37 -8.42 -1.28
N ALA A 104 -7.12 -8.02 -1.09
CA ALA A 104 -6.48 -8.15 0.19
C ALA A 104 -6.79 -6.99 1.14
N SER A 105 -6.97 -7.33 2.41
CA SER A 105 -7.08 -6.34 3.48
C SER A 105 -6.39 -6.81 4.75
N VAL A 106 -5.86 -5.85 5.50
CA VAL A 106 -5.31 -6.06 6.84
C VAL A 106 -6.07 -5.17 7.81
N ASN A 107 -6.60 -5.75 8.88
CA ASN A 107 -7.41 -5.04 9.87
C ASN A 107 -8.55 -4.20 9.27
N GLY A 108 -9.10 -4.63 8.14
CA GLY A 108 -10.18 -3.93 7.46
C GLY A 108 -9.77 -2.79 6.53
N TYR A 109 -8.49 -2.49 6.38
CA TYR A 109 -7.95 -1.62 5.33
C TYR A 109 -7.55 -2.44 4.11
N MET A 110 -7.91 -1.98 2.92
CA MET A 110 -7.39 -2.51 1.65
C MET A 110 -5.88 -2.29 1.61
N ILE A 111 -5.13 -3.35 1.32
CA ILE A 111 -3.65 -3.36 1.29
C ILE A 111 -3.22 -4.11 0.04
N ASP A 112 -2.32 -3.55 -0.74
CA ASP A 112 -1.75 -4.23 -1.88
C ASP A 112 -0.85 -5.40 -1.45
N THR A 113 -0.79 -6.43 -2.28
CA THR A 113 0.00 -7.64 -2.01
C THR A 113 0.90 -7.99 -3.17
N SER A 114 1.98 -8.70 -2.86
CA SER A 114 2.88 -9.27 -3.86
C SER A 114 2.95 -10.79 -3.70
N ILE A 115 2.39 -11.49 -4.68
CA ILE A 115 2.61 -12.91 -4.92
C ILE A 115 2.27 -13.25 -6.38
N SER A 116 3.12 -14.04 -7.03
CA SER A 116 2.88 -14.62 -8.33
C SER A 116 3.62 -15.97 -8.40
N ALA A 117 3.02 -17.00 -7.79
CA ALA A 117 3.61 -18.33 -7.63
C ALA A 117 3.28 -19.23 -8.80
N GLU A 118 4.28 -19.61 -9.59
CA GLU A 118 4.15 -20.67 -10.60
C GLU A 118 4.29 -22.05 -9.97
N VAL A 119 3.31 -22.93 -10.19
CA VAL A 119 3.32 -24.31 -9.68
C VAL A 119 3.02 -25.28 -10.81
N VAL A 120 4.05 -26.01 -11.25
CA VAL A 120 3.96 -26.99 -12.33
C VAL A 120 3.00 -28.12 -11.95
N ALA A 121 2.32 -28.71 -12.95
CA ALA A 121 1.40 -29.83 -12.82
C ALA A 121 1.97 -30.97 -11.94
N GLY A 122 1.20 -31.40 -10.95
CA GLY A 122 1.58 -32.43 -10.00
C GLY A 122 2.70 -32.06 -9.04
N LYS A 123 3.01 -30.75 -8.85
CA LYS A 123 4.09 -30.24 -7.97
C LYS A 123 3.54 -29.38 -6.83
N LYS A 124 4.45 -29.00 -5.96
CA LYS A 124 4.20 -28.12 -4.81
C LYS A 124 5.22 -27.00 -4.80
N ALA A 125 4.79 -25.83 -4.32
CA ALA A 125 5.66 -24.69 -4.08
C ALA A 125 5.45 -24.16 -2.66
N ASN A 126 6.52 -23.60 -2.07
CA ASN A 126 6.40 -22.71 -0.93
C ASN A 126 6.57 -21.29 -1.44
N ASP A 127 5.68 -20.41 -1.03
CA ASP A 127 5.71 -19.00 -1.38
C ASP A 127 5.18 -18.14 -0.22
N THR A 128 5.17 -16.83 -0.37
CA THR A 128 4.67 -15.88 0.63
C THR A 128 3.76 -14.85 -0.04
N ILE A 129 2.63 -14.54 0.58
CA ILE A 129 1.86 -13.34 0.25
C ILE A 129 2.48 -12.21 1.06
N ASP A 130 3.23 -11.33 0.43
CA ASP A 130 3.75 -10.12 1.08
C ASP A 130 2.67 -9.03 1.04
N PHE A 131 2.43 -8.36 2.18
CA PHE A 131 1.58 -7.18 2.29
C PHE A 131 2.47 -5.93 2.22
N MET A 132 2.13 -4.98 1.34
CA MET A 132 2.98 -3.81 1.11
C MET A 132 3.17 -2.99 2.39
N GLU A 133 4.43 -2.87 2.83
CA GLU A 133 4.78 -2.14 4.06
C GLU A 133 4.39 -0.68 3.97
N SER A 134 4.54 -0.05 2.80
CA SER A 134 4.11 1.33 2.55
C SER A 134 2.64 1.56 2.82
N ASP A 135 1.79 0.58 2.50
CA ASP A 135 0.34 0.69 2.72
C ASP A 135 -0.01 0.49 4.18
N LEU A 136 0.67 -0.48 4.85
CA LEU A 136 0.53 -0.69 6.29
C LEU A 136 0.91 0.58 7.07
N GLU A 137 2.02 1.23 6.70
CA GLU A 137 2.46 2.49 7.27
C GLU A 137 1.46 3.63 7.00
N THR A 138 0.98 3.77 5.76
CA THR A 138 -0.02 4.79 5.37
C THR A 138 -1.33 4.62 6.13
N CYS A 139 -1.70 3.36 6.42
CA CYS A 139 -2.88 3.05 7.23
C CYS A 139 -2.61 3.12 8.75
N GLY A 140 -1.38 3.38 9.18
CA GLY A 140 -1.01 3.42 10.60
C GLY A 140 -1.14 2.06 11.30
N ILE A 141 -1.04 0.95 10.56
CA ILE A 141 -1.21 -0.40 11.09
C ILE A 141 0.10 -0.83 11.76
N THR A 142 0.10 -0.87 13.09
CA THR A 142 1.23 -1.33 13.90
C THR A 142 1.02 -2.73 14.48
N THR A 143 -0.21 -3.19 14.55
CA THR A 143 -0.58 -4.54 15.01
C THR A 143 -1.27 -5.28 13.89
N LEU A 144 -0.72 -6.38 13.44
CA LEU A 144 -1.30 -7.23 12.40
C LEU A 144 -2.20 -8.27 13.06
N ALA A 145 -3.52 -8.04 13.05
CA ALA A 145 -4.48 -8.89 13.76
C ALA A 145 -5.23 -9.85 12.83
N ASP A 146 -5.58 -9.38 11.63
CA ASP A 146 -6.51 -10.06 10.75
C ASP A 146 -6.16 -9.73 9.29
N PHE A 147 -6.11 -10.78 8.48
CA PHE A 147 -5.79 -10.72 7.07
C PHE A 147 -6.93 -11.37 6.29
N GLU A 148 -7.42 -10.71 5.26
CA GLU A 148 -8.39 -11.26 4.35
C GLU A 148 -7.90 -11.07 2.91
N PHE A 149 -8.09 -12.07 2.05
CA PHE A 149 -7.72 -12.02 0.63
C PHE A 149 -8.41 -13.15 -0.14
N SER A 150 -8.42 -13.07 -1.45
CA SER A 150 -8.83 -14.16 -2.35
C SER A 150 -7.64 -14.59 -3.21
N PHE A 151 -7.76 -15.75 -3.85
CA PHE A 151 -6.80 -16.22 -4.85
C PHE A 151 -7.40 -16.14 -6.23
N HIS A 152 -6.61 -15.64 -7.17
CA HIS A 152 -6.82 -15.75 -8.60
C HIS A 152 -5.81 -16.75 -9.15
N ILE A 153 -6.31 -17.84 -9.71
CA ILE A 153 -5.49 -18.95 -10.19
C ILE A 153 -5.79 -19.13 -11.68
N PHE A 154 -4.75 -19.14 -12.50
CA PHE A 154 -4.88 -19.24 -13.94
C PHE A 154 -3.79 -20.12 -14.54
N SER A 155 -4.04 -20.63 -15.75
CA SER A 155 -3.04 -21.38 -16.52
C SER A 155 -1.86 -20.50 -16.87
N THR A 156 -0.65 -20.96 -16.57
CA THR A 156 0.59 -20.23 -16.85
C THR A 156 0.84 -20.10 -18.36
N ASP A 157 0.39 -21.05 -19.17
CA ASP A 157 0.66 -21.13 -20.59
C ASP A 157 -0.22 -20.18 -21.43
N ASP A 158 -1.52 -20.11 -21.12
CA ASP A 158 -2.50 -19.41 -21.95
C ASP A 158 -3.33 -18.37 -21.20
N TRP A 159 -3.02 -18.13 -19.91
CA TRP A 159 -3.62 -17.11 -19.05
C TRP A 159 -5.14 -17.31 -18.85
N GLN A 160 -5.67 -18.48 -19.14
CA GLN A 160 -7.06 -18.78 -18.88
C GLN A 160 -7.29 -18.95 -17.38
N GLU A 161 -8.33 -18.30 -16.87
CA GLU A 161 -8.77 -18.47 -15.49
C GLU A 161 -9.05 -19.94 -15.19
N TYR A 162 -8.48 -20.43 -14.11
CA TYR A 162 -8.69 -21.78 -13.61
C TYR A 162 -9.62 -21.79 -12.40
N LEU A 163 -9.40 -20.89 -11.47
CA LEU A 163 -10.17 -20.77 -10.24
C LEU A 163 -10.02 -19.37 -9.62
N ASP A 164 -11.14 -18.71 -9.38
CA ASP A 164 -11.22 -17.57 -8.47
C ASP A 164 -11.85 -18.02 -7.16
N THR A 165 -11.17 -17.78 -6.03
CA THR A 165 -11.67 -18.23 -4.73
C THR A 165 -12.51 -17.16 -4.05
N PRO A 166 -13.44 -17.55 -3.15
CA PRO A 166 -13.97 -16.62 -2.17
C PRO A 166 -12.87 -16.02 -1.30
N ILE A 167 -13.18 -14.91 -0.63
CA ILE A 167 -12.28 -14.33 0.37
C ILE A 167 -12.07 -15.32 1.51
N VAL A 168 -10.82 -15.55 1.87
CA VAL A 168 -10.38 -16.32 3.03
C VAL A 168 -9.88 -15.38 4.12
N GLN A 169 -10.01 -15.80 5.38
CA GLN A 169 -9.53 -15.05 6.53
C GLN A 169 -8.45 -15.83 7.27
N VAL A 170 -7.37 -15.14 7.60
CA VAL A 170 -6.28 -15.63 8.46
C VAL A 170 -6.12 -14.67 9.63
N LYS A 171 -6.11 -15.21 10.85
CA LYS A 171 -5.98 -14.41 12.08
C LYS A 171 -4.66 -14.65 12.77
N ASN A 172 -4.12 -13.57 13.31
CA ASN A 172 -2.98 -13.65 14.22
C ASN A 172 -3.42 -14.26 15.56
N ALA A 173 -2.94 -15.46 15.86
CA ALA A 173 -3.30 -16.21 17.07
C ALA A 173 -2.73 -15.59 18.35
N SER A 174 -1.79 -14.65 18.28
CA SER A 174 -1.27 -13.91 19.44
C SER A 174 -2.18 -12.74 19.85
N VAL A 175 -3.20 -12.41 19.04
CA VAL A 175 -4.13 -11.30 19.28
C VAL A 175 -5.50 -11.85 19.65
N ASP A 176 -5.82 -11.89 20.95
CA ASP A 176 -7.12 -12.38 21.45
C ASP A 176 -8.28 -11.47 21.06
N SER A 177 -8.05 -10.16 21.01
CA SER A 177 -9.05 -9.16 20.61
C SER A 177 -8.35 -7.96 20.00
N TYR A 178 -8.93 -7.44 18.92
CA TYR A 178 -8.45 -6.22 18.25
C TYR A 178 -9.61 -5.23 18.15
N ASN A 179 -9.34 -3.99 18.57
CA ASN A 179 -10.29 -2.90 18.39
C ASN A 179 -9.94 -2.19 17.08
N TYR A 180 -10.85 -2.30 16.10
CA TYR A 180 -10.67 -1.65 14.79
C TYR A 180 -10.97 -0.16 14.93
N GLU A 181 -9.92 0.64 15.02
CA GLU A 181 -10.00 2.11 15.01
C GLU A 181 -9.52 2.61 13.65
N TYR A 182 -10.32 3.47 13.05
CA TYR A 182 -10.01 4.04 11.73
C TYR A 182 -9.87 5.56 11.88
N ASP A 183 -8.80 6.12 11.32
CA ASP A 183 -8.65 7.56 11.24
C ASP A 183 -9.54 8.12 10.12
N ASP A 184 -10.72 8.59 10.48
CA ASP A 184 -11.67 9.27 9.59
C ASP A 184 -11.67 10.79 9.79
N THR A 185 -10.61 11.37 10.38
CA THR A 185 -10.43 12.82 10.48
C THR A 185 -10.18 13.43 9.09
N GLY A 186 -10.58 14.67 8.89
CA GLY A 186 -10.39 15.39 7.63
C GLY A 186 -11.63 16.11 7.13
N THR A 187 -11.65 16.48 5.86
CA THR A 187 -12.79 17.15 5.23
C THR A 187 -13.65 16.14 4.49
N LEU A 188 -14.91 16.00 4.92
CA LEU A 188 -15.88 15.14 4.24
C LEU A 188 -16.17 15.71 2.84
N LEU A 189 -15.92 14.91 1.82
CA LEU A 189 -16.18 15.26 0.41
C LEU A 189 -17.49 14.66 -0.08
N TYR A 190 -17.79 13.41 0.31
CA TYR A 190 -19.00 12.72 -0.09
C TYR A 190 -19.47 11.76 1.01
N GLU A 191 -20.79 11.68 1.19
CA GLU A 191 -21.45 10.68 2.02
C GLU A 191 -22.80 10.30 1.38
N GLY A 192 -22.95 9.04 0.99
CA GLY A 192 -24.17 8.52 0.39
C GLY A 192 -24.00 7.05 0.01
N GLU A 193 -25.11 6.33 -0.20
CA GLU A 193 -25.14 4.92 -0.64
C GLU A 193 -24.27 3.97 0.23
N GLY A 194 -24.02 4.34 1.50
CA GLY A 194 -23.14 3.59 2.40
C GLY A 194 -21.65 3.86 2.13
N ILE A 195 -21.30 4.88 1.38
CA ILE A 195 -19.94 5.25 1.01
C ILE A 195 -19.59 6.61 1.61
N ARG A 196 -18.40 6.75 2.17
CA ARG A 196 -17.84 8.02 2.64
C ARG A 196 -16.49 8.26 2.01
N ILE A 197 -16.25 9.49 1.54
CA ILE A 197 -14.95 9.92 1.00
C ILE A 197 -14.50 11.16 1.76
N ILE A 198 -13.32 11.11 2.34
CA ILE A 198 -12.75 12.16 3.18
C ILE A 198 -11.40 12.58 2.60
N SER A 199 -11.20 13.88 2.44
CA SER A 199 -9.88 14.45 2.13
C SER A 199 -9.04 14.56 3.40
N LYS A 200 -7.82 14.06 3.33
CA LYS A 200 -6.78 14.21 4.35
C LYS A 200 -5.82 15.38 4.05
N GLY A 201 -6.12 16.17 3.01
CA GLY A 201 -5.25 17.25 2.53
C GLY A 201 -4.20 16.76 1.54
N MET A 202 -3.38 17.69 1.06
CA MET A 202 -2.26 17.36 0.17
C MET A 202 -1.19 16.56 0.91
N ALA A 203 -0.55 15.63 0.21
CA ALA A 203 0.64 14.96 0.72
C ALA A 203 1.79 15.99 0.85
N GLU A 204 2.67 15.80 1.85
CA GLU A 204 3.86 16.65 2.02
C GLU A 204 4.84 16.47 0.87
N GLU A 205 4.95 15.24 0.35
CA GLU A 205 5.73 14.89 -0.82
C GLU A 205 4.79 14.34 -1.89
N GLY A 206 4.99 14.75 -3.14
CA GLY A 206 4.26 14.21 -4.28
C GLY A 206 4.83 12.87 -4.75
N SER A 207 4.11 12.20 -5.64
CA SER A 207 4.62 11.05 -6.37
C SER A 207 5.53 11.48 -7.52
N PHE A 208 6.16 10.51 -8.21
CA PHE A 208 6.89 10.76 -9.45
C PHE A 208 6.03 11.42 -10.55
N LEU A 209 4.71 11.24 -10.50
CA LEU A 209 3.77 11.76 -11.48
C LEU A 209 3.26 13.17 -11.12
N GLY A 210 3.41 13.59 -9.86
CA GLY A 210 2.98 14.91 -9.40
C GLY A 210 2.44 14.92 -7.96
N PRO A 211 1.86 16.06 -7.54
CA PRO A 211 1.30 16.22 -6.21
C PRO A 211 0.09 15.32 -5.96
N ASN A 212 -0.08 14.87 -4.73
CA ASN A 212 -1.13 13.94 -4.33
C ASN A 212 -2.11 14.56 -3.33
N LEU A 213 -3.40 14.42 -3.58
CA LEU A 213 -4.44 14.63 -2.60
C LEU A 213 -4.74 13.30 -1.89
N LYS A 214 -4.48 13.22 -0.58
CA LYS A 214 -4.76 12.03 0.22
C LYS A 214 -6.24 11.88 0.50
N LEU A 215 -6.76 10.68 0.31
CA LEU A 215 -8.16 10.33 0.49
C LEU A 215 -8.30 9.13 1.43
N PHE A 216 -9.29 9.19 2.30
CA PHE A 216 -9.81 8.04 3.02
C PHE A 216 -11.18 7.69 2.44
N ILE A 217 -11.35 6.43 2.03
CA ILE A 217 -12.60 5.92 1.47
C ILE A 217 -13.10 4.81 2.38
N GLU A 218 -14.35 4.91 2.85
CA GLU A 218 -15.04 3.89 3.62
C GLU A 218 -16.21 3.35 2.81
N ASN A 219 -16.28 2.03 2.66
CA ASN A 219 -17.38 1.32 2.01
C ASN A 219 -18.15 0.50 3.05
N LEU A 220 -19.29 0.98 3.49
CA LEU A 220 -20.24 0.27 4.35
C LEU A 220 -21.40 -0.37 3.57
N SER A 221 -21.34 -0.34 2.23
CA SER A 221 -22.31 -1.02 1.37
C SER A 221 -22.11 -2.54 1.37
N GLN A 222 -22.96 -3.26 0.65
CA GLN A 222 -22.86 -4.71 0.52
C GLN A 222 -22.10 -5.15 -0.75
N GLN A 223 -21.58 -4.21 -1.53
CA GLN A 223 -20.94 -4.44 -2.82
C GLN A 223 -19.52 -3.90 -2.80
N GLY A 224 -18.59 -4.54 -3.53
CA GLY A 224 -17.30 -3.96 -3.84
C GLY A 224 -17.49 -2.75 -4.77
N ILE A 225 -16.83 -1.66 -4.46
CA ILE A 225 -16.93 -0.41 -5.23
C ILE A 225 -15.58 0.00 -5.77
N THR A 226 -15.60 0.66 -6.93
CA THR A 226 -14.44 1.39 -7.47
C THR A 226 -14.78 2.87 -7.51
N VAL A 227 -13.86 3.69 -6.98
CA VAL A 227 -13.98 5.15 -6.97
C VAL A 227 -12.95 5.75 -7.93
N GLN A 228 -13.42 6.57 -8.86
CA GLN A 228 -12.60 7.35 -9.80
C GLN A 228 -12.92 8.83 -9.67
N ALA A 229 -11.91 9.69 -9.89
CA ALA A 229 -12.14 11.13 -10.05
C ALA A 229 -12.45 11.46 -11.50
N ARG A 230 -13.34 12.42 -11.71
CA ARG A 230 -13.71 12.95 -13.03
C ARG A 230 -13.80 14.48 -13.02
N ASP A 231 -13.66 15.07 -14.19
CA ASP A 231 -13.80 16.51 -14.42
C ASP A 231 -12.95 17.36 -13.47
N VAL A 232 -11.69 16.89 -13.22
CA VAL A 232 -10.80 17.52 -12.26
C VAL A 232 -10.23 18.80 -12.84
N SER A 233 -10.32 19.88 -12.07
CA SER A 233 -9.62 21.13 -12.36
C SER A 233 -8.85 21.62 -11.15
N VAL A 234 -7.69 22.24 -11.40
CA VAL A 234 -6.83 22.86 -10.40
C VAL A 234 -6.72 24.34 -10.70
N ASN A 235 -7.09 25.19 -9.73
CA ASN A 235 -7.12 26.64 -9.89
C ASN A 235 -7.89 27.09 -11.15
N GLY A 236 -8.93 26.32 -11.55
CA GLY A 236 -9.78 26.59 -12.72
C GLY A 236 -9.26 26.04 -14.06
N PHE A 237 -8.13 25.31 -14.09
CA PHE A 237 -7.61 24.65 -15.29
C PHE A 237 -7.87 23.14 -15.20
N MET A 238 -8.37 22.54 -16.29
CA MET A 238 -8.51 21.08 -16.37
C MET A 238 -7.13 20.42 -16.29
N VAL A 239 -7.03 19.36 -15.48
CA VAL A 239 -5.78 18.62 -15.21
C VAL A 239 -6.11 17.12 -15.24
N ASP A 240 -5.29 16.36 -15.95
CA ASP A 240 -5.37 14.91 -15.90
C ASP A 240 -4.95 14.38 -14.52
N THR A 241 -5.57 13.29 -14.11
CA THR A 241 -5.36 12.73 -12.78
C THR A 241 -5.36 11.21 -12.80
N SER A 242 -4.78 10.62 -11.76
CA SER A 242 -4.84 9.19 -11.51
C SER A 242 -5.52 8.93 -10.16
N LEU A 243 -6.69 8.32 -10.21
CA LEU A 243 -7.38 7.72 -9.08
C LEU A 243 -8.28 6.58 -9.59
N SER A 244 -8.04 5.37 -9.11
CA SER A 244 -8.93 4.22 -9.29
C SER A 244 -8.77 3.34 -8.05
N ALA A 245 -9.63 3.52 -7.06
CA ALA A 245 -9.55 2.84 -5.78
C ALA A 245 -10.69 1.83 -5.65
N GLU A 246 -10.34 0.55 -5.55
CA GLU A 246 -11.28 -0.51 -5.23
C GLU A 246 -11.39 -0.68 -3.71
N VAL A 247 -12.63 -0.73 -3.20
CA VAL A 247 -12.90 -0.92 -1.76
C VAL A 247 -13.99 -1.96 -1.58
N LEU A 248 -13.63 -3.08 -0.98
CA LEU A 248 -14.55 -4.18 -0.71
C LEU A 248 -15.63 -3.82 0.32
N PRO A 249 -16.73 -4.61 0.43
CA PRO A 249 -17.75 -4.41 1.43
C PRO A 249 -17.19 -4.37 2.86
N ASN A 250 -17.59 -3.37 3.63
CA ASN A 250 -17.16 -3.14 5.01
C ASN A 250 -15.65 -2.91 5.18
N LYS A 251 -14.96 -2.48 4.12
CA LYS A 251 -13.53 -2.13 4.14
C LYS A 251 -13.32 -0.63 3.99
N ARG A 252 -12.06 -0.23 4.17
CA ARG A 252 -11.55 1.14 4.04
C ARG A 252 -10.32 1.13 3.18
N ALA A 253 -10.08 2.25 2.51
CA ALA A 253 -8.83 2.46 1.78
C ALA A 253 -8.27 3.84 2.11
N ASN A 254 -6.98 3.91 2.38
CA ASN A 254 -6.21 5.14 2.22
C ASN A 254 -5.62 5.12 0.81
N THR A 255 -5.88 6.15 0.04
CA THR A 255 -5.47 6.25 -1.36
C THR A 255 -5.13 7.68 -1.72
N GLU A 256 -4.65 7.90 -2.92
CA GLU A 256 -4.22 9.21 -3.37
C GLU A 256 -4.80 9.52 -4.76
N LEU A 257 -5.30 10.75 -4.92
CA LEU A 257 -5.55 11.35 -6.22
C LEU A 257 -4.29 12.08 -6.66
N THR A 258 -3.59 11.55 -7.65
CA THR A 258 -2.41 12.18 -8.23
C THR A 258 -2.82 13.21 -9.30
N LEU A 259 -2.35 14.44 -9.15
CA LEU A 259 -2.46 15.49 -10.16
C LEU A 259 -1.24 15.39 -11.10
N ILE A 260 -1.47 15.31 -12.41
CA ILE A 260 -0.36 15.12 -13.35
C ILE A 260 0.48 16.39 -13.47
N GLU A 261 1.77 16.30 -13.10
CA GLU A 261 2.68 17.46 -13.00
C GLU A 261 2.86 18.18 -14.33
N SER A 262 2.94 17.45 -15.45
CA SER A 262 3.08 18.10 -16.76
C SER A 262 1.93 19.05 -17.08
N ASP A 263 0.71 18.71 -16.66
CA ASP A 263 -0.46 19.57 -16.90
C ASP A 263 -0.44 20.80 -15.98
N LEU A 264 0.04 20.64 -14.75
CA LEU A 264 0.23 21.77 -13.84
C LEU A 264 1.27 22.74 -14.39
N GLU A 265 2.40 22.23 -14.90
CA GLU A 265 3.46 23.03 -15.53
C GLU A 265 2.97 23.75 -16.80
N GLU A 266 2.26 23.05 -17.70
CA GLU A 266 1.72 23.63 -18.94
C GLU A 266 0.74 24.77 -18.66
N ASN A 267 -0.03 24.69 -17.58
CA ASN A 267 -0.96 25.73 -17.14
C ASN A 267 -0.33 26.76 -16.21
N GLY A 268 0.99 26.67 -15.92
CA GLY A 268 1.72 27.60 -15.05
C GLY A 268 1.27 27.57 -13.59
N ILE A 269 0.78 26.43 -13.13
CA ILE A 269 0.29 26.25 -11.76
C ILE A 269 1.47 25.86 -10.86
N ALA A 270 1.96 26.82 -10.09
CA ALA A 270 3.08 26.62 -9.15
C ALA A 270 2.62 26.17 -7.74
N ALA A 271 1.34 26.31 -7.43
CA ALA A 271 0.75 25.88 -6.15
C ALA A 271 -0.72 25.50 -6.36
N VAL A 272 -1.13 24.42 -5.73
CA VAL A 272 -2.53 23.97 -5.69
C VAL A 272 -3.24 24.75 -4.59
N ASN A 273 -4.16 25.64 -4.97
CA ASN A 273 -4.98 26.41 -4.02
C ASN A 273 -6.42 25.91 -3.96
N GLU A 274 -6.89 25.35 -5.07
CA GLU A 274 -8.24 24.85 -5.23
C GLU A 274 -8.25 23.63 -6.17
N ILE A 275 -9.01 22.62 -5.81
CA ILE A 275 -9.35 21.48 -6.67
C ILE A 275 -10.86 21.43 -6.78
N GLU A 276 -11.40 21.40 -8.01
CA GLU A 276 -12.78 20.99 -8.26
C GLU A 276 -12.78 19.63 -8.93
N LEU A 277 -13.68 18.74 -8.51
CA LEU A 277 -13.82 17.39 -9.06
C LEU A 277 -15.23 16.84 -8.84
N SER A 278 -15.56 15.73 -9.50
CA SER A 278 -16.63 14.82 -9.12
C SER A 278 -16.07 13.41 -8.95
N PHE A 279 -16.76 12.56 -8.18
CA PHE A 279 -16.44 11.15 -8.11
C PHE A 279 -17.43 10.35 -8.94
N HIS A 280 -16.89 9.41 -9.71
CA HIS A 280 -17.63 8.34 -10.35
C HIS A 280 -17.43 7.07 -9.54
N ILE A 281 -18.52 6.51 -9.03
CA ILE A 281 -18.51 5.33 -8.18
C ILE A 281 -19.37 4.25 -8.82
N PHE A 282 -18.79 3.06 -8.99
CA PHE A 282 -19.45 1.94 -9.62
C PHE A 282 -19.11 0.61 -8.91
N GLU A 283 -19.91 -0.43 -9.15
CA GLU A 283 -19.62 -1.80 -8.69
C GLU A 283 -18.38 -2.35 -9.37
N SER A 284 -17.39 -2.83 -8.60
CA SER A 284 -16.12 -3.32 -9.13
C SER A 284 -16.28 -4.53 -10.05
N GLU A 285 -17.19 -5.46 -9.74
CA GLU A 285 -17.37 -6.68 -10.52
C GLU A 285 -18.26 -6.50 -11.76
N SER A 286 -19.37 -5.77 -11.61
CA SER A 286 -20.38 -5.65 -12.67
C SER A 286 -20.23 -4.42 -13.54
N TRP A 287 -19.42 -3.44 -13.10
CA TRP A 287 -19.24 -2.13 -13.73
C TRP A 287 -20.52 -1.29 -13.80
N ASN A 288 -21.54 -1.64 -12.99
CA ASN A 288 -22.76 -0.86 -12.91
C ASN A 288 -22.50 0.43 -12.14
N ASP A 289 -22.92 1.55 -12.71
CA ASP A 289 -22.82 2.85 -12.05
C ASP A 289 -23.66 2.85 -10.78
N ILE A 290 -23.05 3.30 -9.67
CA ILE A 290 -23.74 3.54 -8.40
C ILE A 290 -24.12 5.02 -8.33
N ILE A 291 -23.15 5.91 -8.53
CA ILE A 291 -23.36 7.34 -8.53
C ILE A 291 -22.24 8.12 -9.23
N ASP A 292 -22.63 9.18 -9.93
CA ASP A 292 -21.78 10.33 -10.24
C ASP A 292 -22.12 11.43 -9.23
N THR A 293 -21.14 11.86 -8.42
CA THR A 293 -21.38 12.91 -7.42
C THR A 293 -21.58 14.28 -8.08
N GLU A 294 -22.25 15.19 -7.37
CA GLU A 294 -22.18 16.60 -7.70
C GLU A 294 -20.71 17.09 -7.63
N LYS A 295 -20.46 18.23 -8.31
CA LYS A 295 -19.14 18.86 -8.26
C LYS A 295 -18.77 19.28 -6.84
N ILE A 296 -17.56 18.94 -6.43
CA ILE A 296 -16.97 19.20 -5.11
C ILE A 296 -15.83 20.19 -5.29
N THR A 297 -15.74 21.19 -4.41
CA THR A 297 -14.62 22.15 -4.38
C THR A 297 -13.85 22.00 -3.08
N ILE A 298 -12.55 21.84 -3.18
CA ILE A 298 -11.61 21.71 -2.07
C ILE A 298 -10.65 22.89 -2.14
N THR A 299 -10.49 23.64 -1.05
CA THR A 299 -9.57 24.80 -0.95
C THR A 299 -8.50 24.52 0.11
N PHE A 300 -7.27 24.99 -0.16
CA PHE A 300 -6.07 24.75 0.66
C PHE A 300 -5.48 26.05 1.20
#